data_401a7d31f4a21af1cce6d8ae9d585269
#
_entry.id   401a7d31f4a21af1cce6d8ae9d585269
#
_cell.length_a   1.000
_cell.length_b   1.000
_cell.length_c   1.000
_cell.angle_alpha   90.00
_cell.angle_beta   90.00
_cell.angle_gamma   90.00
#
_symmetry.space_group_name_H-M   'P 1'
#
loop_
_entity.id
_entity.type
_entity.pdbx_description
1 polymer ?
#
loop_
_entity_poly.entity_id
_entity_poly.type
_entity_poly.pdbx_seq_one_letter_code
_entity_poly.pdbx_strand_id
1 'polypeptide(L)'
;MSLHFIPLHRRLNFGFVISITLLCILATMTLHAQVPIARLPKPPTPPEQAQWKEHGRTLPTPEARQPVLDAALPAYEPRRDIELSGHFKGAASDVLAILTHQWIAAFQKYYPKVTLDVQPPYAGSLGALELIKGDLQFVMVSRELKPTDVSGFAAKFGYAPFSAPISGGTFRHFGFLDAMGFVVHPDNPLKQLTFDQVDAIYSSTHHRGGKAITTWGQLGLTGEWADKPIHVWGVKPWNGFEEFIRQRALSVGDKRGEWRTDINFTETVFPISPAVAADRYALGYAGLAYIGDNVKLLDIAADASGPAVPLNYDEVIHARYPLCRLVFFNTNKKPGQPLDPVLAEFLKFILSREGQQVILDEAIFIPLRSEQANASRALLAP
;
A
#
# COMPACT_ATOMS: atom_id res chain seq x y z
N MET A 1 6.34 25.06 87.50
CA MET A 1 6.58 23.68 86.95
C MET A 1 6.54 23.78 85.43
N SER A 2 7.70 23.92 84.79
CA SER A 2 7.82 24.18 83.37
C SER A 2 8.29 22.88 82.71
N LEU A 3 7.54 22.39 81.77
CA LEU A 3 7.89 21.30 80.91
C LEU A 3 8.38 21.83 79.54
N HIS A 4 9.65 21.55 79.26
CA HIS A 4 10.28 21.89 77.98
C HIS A 4 9.93 20.83 76.90
N PHE A 5 9.42 21.27 75.77
CA PHE A 5 9.29 20.44 74.57
C PHE A 5 10.53 20.65 73.71
N ILE A 6 11.16 19.53 73.31
CA ILE A 6 12.25 19.44 72.34
C ILE A 6 11.66 19.14 70.98
N PRO A 7 11.92 19.87 69.89
CA PRO A 7 11.47 19.50 68.56
C PRO A 7 12.45 18.54 67.89
N LEU A 8 11.94 17.41 67.45
CA LEU A 8 12.68 16.39 66.69
C LEU A 8 12.72 16.84 65.21
N HIS A 9 13.88 17.30 64.71
CA HIS A 9 14.12 17.55 63.28
C HIS A 9 14.26 16.23 62.52
N ARG A 10 13.26 15.85 61.77
CA ARG A 10 13.39 14.82 60.73
C ARG A 10 14.01 15.47 59.49
N ARG A 11 15.28 15.19 59.20
CA ARG A 11 15.91 15.41 57.92
C ARG A 11 15.39 14.38 56.94
N LEU A 12 14.47 14.74 56.06
CA LEU A 12 14.10 13.94 54.88
C LEU A 12 15.25 13.99 53.88
N ASN A 13 15.81 12.82 53.57
CA ASN A 13 16.84 12.65 52.53
C ASN A 13 16.29 12.95 51.13
N PHE A 14 16.45 14.17 50.67
CA PHE A 14 16.07 14.66 49.33
C PHE A 14 16.82 13.94 48.20
N GLY A 15 17.94 13.25 48.49
CA GLY A 15 18.75 12.56 47.52
C GLY A 15 18.14 11.26 46.93
N PHE A 16 17.24 10.59 47.69
CA PHE A 16 16.65 9.33 47.22
C PHE A 16 15.49 9.51 46.26
N VAL A 17 14.73 10.63 46.42
CA VAL A 17 13.59 10.94 45.55
C VAL A 17 14.04 11.40 44.16
N ILE A 18 15.15 12.15 44.08
CA ILE A 18 15.72 12.59 42.79
C ILE A 18 16.27 11.43 41.97
N SER A 19 16.90 10.44 42.62
CA SER A 19 17.42 9.24 41.93
C SER A 19 16.31 8.33 41.36
N ILE A 20 15.19 8.18 42.07
CA ILE A 20 14.06 7.38 41.59
C ILE A 20 13.34 8.10 40.43
N THR A 21 13.17 9.42 40.51
CA THR A 21 12.53 10.21 39.46
C THR A 21 13.41 10.25 38.19
N LEU A 22 14.72 10.34 38.32
CA LEU A 22 15.65 10.32 37.19
C LEU A 22 15.69 8.91 36.54
N LEU A 23 15.59 7.83 37.34
CA LEU A 23 15.53 6.46 36.83
C LEU A 23 14.22 6.17 36.12
N CYS A 24 13.11 6.71 36.60
CA CYS A 24 11.81 6.63 35.90
C CYS A 24 11.78 7.44 34.59
N ILE A 25 12.43 8.61 34.54
CA ILE A 25 12.52 9.41 33.32
C ILE A 25 13.45 8.73 32.29
N LEU A 26 14.55 8.12 32.73
CA LEU A 26 15.43 7.32 31.85
C LEU A 26 14.74 6.03 31.36
N ALA A 27 13.93 5.38 32.22
CA ALA A 27 13.16 4.20 31.81
C ALA A 27 12.01 4.53 30.85
N THR A 28 11.43 5.71 30.93
CA THR A 28 10.41 6.17 29.97
C THR A 28 11.00 6.62 28.63
N MET A 29 12.26 7.07 28.61
CA MET A 29 12.95 7.41 27.34
C MET A 29 13.43 6.18 26.54
N THR A 30 13.58 5.01 27.18
CA THR A 30 13.95 3.77 26.49
C THR A 30 12.78 2.94 26.01
N LEU A 31 11.52 3.33 26.30
CA LEU A 31 10.32 2.64 25.86
C LEU A 31 9.71 3.17 24.56
N HIS A 32 10.47 3.94 23.77
CA HIS A 32 10.24 4.00 22.33
C HIS A 32 10.90 2.77 21.71
N ALA A 33 10.48 1.61 22.22
CA ALA A 33 10.89 0.33 21.71
C ALA A 33 10.46 0.25 20.26
N GLN A 34 11.47 0.12 19.40
CA GLN A 34 11.38 -0.34 18.04
C GLN A 34 10.11 -1.14 17.82
N VAL A 35 9.23 -0.63 16.95
CA VAL A 35 8.16 -1.44 16.36
C VAL A 35 8.82 -2.75 15.94
N PRO A 36 8.35 -3.91 16.40
CA PRO A 36 8.98 -5.18 16.05
C PRO A 36 9.01 -5.26 14.54
N ILE A 37 10.20 -5.27 13.97
CA ILE A 37 10.36 -5.46 12.54
C ILE A 37 9.81 -6.85 12.27
N ALA A 38 8.65 -6.92 11.62
CA ALA A 38 8.17 -8.16 11.03
C ALA A 38 9.16 -8.50 9.92
N ARG A 39 10.19 -9.24 10.30
CA ARG A 39 11.12 -9.78 9.32
C ARG A 39 10.37 -10.77 8.46
N LEU A 40 10.74 -10.87 7.19
CA LEU A 40 10.48 -11.89 6.17
C LEU A 40 9.34 -12.85 6.49
N PRO A 41 8.56 -13.24 5.51
CA PRO A 41 7.54 -14.25 5.71
C PRO A 41 8.20 -15.45 6.40
N LYS A 42 8.04 -15.50 7.71
CA LYS A 42 8.22 -16.76 8.41
C LYS A 42 7.28 -17.73 7.72
N PRO A 43 7.71 -18.96 7.47
CA PRO A 43 6.76 -19.98 7.04
C PRO A 43 5.52 -19.86 7.93
N PRO A 44 4.29 -19.87 7.38
CA PRO A 44 3.09 -19.71 8.14
C PRO A 44 3.07 -20.72 9.29
N THR A 45 2.71 -20.26 10.46
CA THR A 45 2.56 -21.13 11.63
C THR A 45 1.45 -22.15 11.39
N PRO A 46 1.44 -23.29 12.09
CA PRO A 46 0.35 -24.26 11.95
C PRO A 46 -1.06 -23.69 12.10
N PRO A 47 -1.35 -22.76 13.03
CA PRO A 47 -2.65 -22.09 13.09
C PRO A 47 -2.96 -21.26 11.83
N GLU A 48 -2.01 -20.53 11.29
CA GLU A 48 -2.19 -19.77 10.05
C GLU A 48 -2.41 -20.69 8.85
N GLN A 49 -1.69 -21.82 8.78
CA GLN A 49 -1.89 -22.84 7.75
C GLN A 49 -3.30 -23.45 7.84
N ALA A 50 -3.80 -23.72 9.04
CA ALA A 50 -5.15 -24.23 9.26
C ALA A 50 -6.19 -23.20 8.80
N GLN A 51 -6.01 -21.93 9.15
CA GLN A 51 -6.87 -20.82 8.71
C GLN A 51 -6.86 -20.67 7.18
N TRP A 52 -5.72 -20.76 6.55
CA TRP A 52 -5.61 -20.67 5.11
C TRP A 52 -6.33 -21.82 4.42
N LYS A 53 -6.19 -23.03 4.93
CA LYS A 53 -6.88 -24.22 4.44
C LYS A 53 -8.39 -24.09 4.60
N GLU A 54 -8.85 -23.60 5.76
CA GLU A 54 -10.27 -23.36 6.01
C GLU A 54 -10.87 -22.37 4.99
N HIS A 55 -10.10 -21.35 4.61
CA HIS A 55 -10.51 -20.35 3.60
C HIS A 55 -10.20 -20.75 2.16
N GLY A 56 -9.92 -22.03 1.89
CA GLY A 56 -9.64 -22.52 0.53
C GLY A 56 -8.31 -22.04 -0.06
N ARG A 57 -7.38 -21.61 0.78
CA ARG A 57 -6.06 -21.14 0.34
C ARG A 57 -5.05 -22.28 0.36
N THR A 58 -4.29 -22.39 -0.71
CA THR A 58 -3.04 -23.14 -0.68
C THR A 58 -1.95 -22.33 0.01
N LEU A 59 -1.05 -23.01 0.68
CA LEU A 59 0.18 -22.39 1.18
C LEU A 59 0.90 -21.69 0.02
N PRO A 60 1.69 -20.62 0.31
CA PRO A 60 2.53 -20.01 -0.70
C PRO A 60 3.26 -21.11 -1.46
N THR A 61 2.92 -21.28 -2.71
CA THR A 61 3.63 -22.22 -3.57
C THR A 61 5.07 -21.75 -3.72
N PRO A 62 6.00 -22.62 -4.14
CA PRO A 62 7.37 -22.21 -4.52
C PRO A 62 7.42 -21.08 -5.54
N GLU A 63 6.29 -20.81 -6.20
CA GLU A 63 6.07 -19.67 -7.12
C GLU A 63 5.88 -18.33 -6.41
N ALA A 64 5.71 -18.30 -5.09
CA ALA A 64 5.96 -17.12 -4.29
C ALA A 64 7.46 -16.77 -4.41
N ARG A 65 7.82 -16.35 -5.61
CA ARG A 65 9.21 -16.07 -5.96
C ARG A 65 9.71 -14.95 -5.08
N GLN A 66 10.86 -15.14 -4.48
CA GLN A 66 11.58 -14.03 -3.87
C GLN A 66 11.93 -13.04 -5.00
N PRO A 67 11.58 -11.76 -4.86
CA PRO A 67 11.96 -10.78 -5.85
C PRO A 67 13.49 -10.71 -5.97
N VAL A 68 13.96 -10.42 -7.17
CA VAL A 68 15.39 -10.28 -7.48
C VAL A 68 15.65 -8.83 -7.85
N LEU A 69 16.74 -8.28 -7.31
CA LEU A 69 17.17 -6.93 -7.66
C LEU A 69 17.54 -6.86 -9.15
N ASP A 70 17.04 -5.85 -9.84
CA ASP A 70 17.41 -5.62 -11.24
C ASP A 70 18.85 -5.11 -11.33
N ALA A 71 19.71 -5.85 -12.02
CA ALA A 71 21.11 -5.48 -12.21
C ALA A 71 21.32 -4.17 -12.98
N ALA A 72 20.33 -3.76 -13.77
CA ALA A 72 20.34 -2.52 -14.55
C ALA A 72 19.93 -1.28 -13.74
N LEU A 73 19.54 -1.41 -12.48
CA LEU A 73 19.26 -0.27 -11.62
C LEU A 73 20.51 0.62 -11.49
N PRO A 74 20.35 1.95 -11.61
CA PRO A 74 21.47 2.87 -11.45
C PRO A 74 22.05 2.81 -10.03
N ALA A 75 23.36 2.80 -9.91
CA ALA A 75 24.01 2.95 -8.62
C ALA A 75 23.68 4.32 -8.00
N TYR A 76 23.71 4.39 -6.67
CA TYR A 76 23.56 5.65 -5.99
C TYR A 76 24.86 6.45 -5.99
N GLU A 77 24.81 7.64 -6.53
CA GLU A 77 25.91 8.59 -6.50
C GLU A 77 25.52 9.76 -5.59
N PRO A 78 26.06 9.80 -4.34
CA PRO A 78 25.77 10.89 -3.41
C PRO A 78 26.24 12.23 -3.98
N ARG A 79 25.38 13.23 -3.84
CA ARG A 79 25.69 14.60 -4.22
C ARG A 79 26.75 15.18 -3.31
N ARG A 80 27.81 15.78 -3.87
CA ARG A 80 28.95 16.35 -3.13
C ARG A 80 29.21 17.82 -3.41
N ASP A 81 28.47 18.39 -4.34
CA ASP A 81 28.59 19.79 -4.77
C ASP A 81 27.93 20.77 -3.80
N ILE A 82 26.98 20.28 -2.99
CA ILE A 82 26.36 21.05 -1.92
C ILE A 82 26.27 20.23 -0.64
N GLU A 83 26.30 20.90 0.50
CA GLU A 83 26.02 20.27 1.78
C GLU A 83 24.49 20.20 2.00
N LEU A 84 23.97 18.97 2.13
CA LEU A 84 22.57 18.76 2.45
C LEU A 84 22.37 18.71 3.96
N SER A 85 21.42 19.48 4.46
CA SER A 85 21.04 19.52 5.87
C SER A 85 19.59 19.97 6.02
N GLY A 86 19.02 19.74 7.18
CA GLY A 86 17.67 20.20 7.51
C GLY A 86 16.82 19.13 8.19
N HIS A 87 15.63 19.56 8.62
CA HIS A 87 14.64 18.70 9.27
C HIS A 87 13.36 18.71 8.45
N PHE A 88 12.96 17.54 7.98
CA PHE A 88 11.78 17.33 7.14
C PHE A 88 10.82 16.36 7.84
N LYS A 89 9.57 16.76 7.92
CA LYS A 89 8.50 15.93 8.47
C LYS A 89 7.76 15.23 7.36
N GLY A 90 7.52 13.95 7.54
CA GLY A 90 6.76 13.13 6.61
C GLY A 90 5.80 12.20 7.31
N ALA A 91 4.99 11.53 6.52
CA ALA A 91 4.14 10.43 6.95
C ALA A 91 4.30 9.22 6.03
N ALA A 92 3.98 8.06 6.56
CA ALA A 92 3.92 6.82 5.80
C ALA A 92 2.66 6.03 6.15
N SER A 93 2.17 5.22 5.21
CA SER A 93 1.19 4.19 5.54
C SER A 93 1.77 3.23 6.57
N ASP A 94 0.93 2.66 7.43
CA ASP A 94 1.31 1.70 8.46
C ASP A 94 2.13 0.51 7.91
N VAL A 95 1.70 -0.04 6.78
CA VAL A 95 2.41 -1.13 6.08
C VAL A 95 3.80 -0.73 5.57
N LEU A 96 4.11 0.57 5.47
CA LEU A 96 5.38 1.11 4.98
C LEU A 96 6.30 1.60 6.09
N ALA A 97 5.84 1.61 7.34
CA ALA A 97 6.57 2.24 8.44
C ALA A 97 8.01 1.72 8.57
N ILE A 98 8.18 0.40 8.54
CA ILE A 98 9.48 -0.25 8.66
C ILE A 98 10.38 0.11 7.47
N LEU A 99 9.90 -0.10 6.27
CA LEU A 99 10.64 0.19 5.04
C LEU A 99 11.06 1.66 4.96
N THR A 100 10.16 2.58 5.35
CA THR A 100 10.45 4.01 5.39
C THR A 100 11.60 4.33 6.35
N HIS A 101 11.58 3.77 7.57
CA HIS A 101 12.67 3.97 8.53
C HIS A 101 13.99 3.36 8.07
N GLN A 102 13.96 2.22 7.38
CA GLN A 102 15.15 1.60 6.82
C GLN A 102 15.77 2.47 5.70
N TRP A 103 14.94 3.02 4.80
CA TRP A 103 15.40 3.98 3.79
C TRP A 103 16.01 5.22 4.42
N ILE A 104 15.35 5.80 5.43
CA ILE A 104 15.85 6.98 6.14
C ILE A 104 17.21 6.67 6.79
N ALA A 105 17.32 5.56 7.51
CA ALA A 105 18.57 5.16 8.18
C ALA A 105 19.71 4.89 7.17
N ALA A 106 19.40 4.30 6.01
CA ALA A 106 20.38 4.08 4.95
C ALA A 106 20.81 5.39 4.29
N PHE A 107 19.90 6.31 4.03
CA PHE A 107 20.15 7.62 3.45
C PHE A 107 20.98 8.52 4.37
N GLN A 108 20.71 8.52 5.67
CA GLN A 108 21.44 9.31 6.67
C GLN A 108 22.91 8.93 6.81
N LYS A 109 23.32 7.73 6.37
CA LYS A 109 24.75 7.37 6.29
C LYS A 109 25.52 8.25 5.30
N TYR A 110 24.85 8.74 4.27
CA TYR A 110 25.43 9.67 3.28
C TYR A 110 25.27 11.13 3.71
N TYR A 111 24.19 11.47 4.43
CA TYR A 111 23.83 12.83 4.81
C TYR A 111 23.48 12.93 6.30
N PRO A 112 24.47 12.86 7.19
CA PRO A 112 24.22 12.82 8.65
C PRO A 112 23.61 14.11 9.23
N LYS A 113 23.63 15.22 8.47
CA LYS A 113 23.02 16.50 8.87
C LYS A 113 21.54 16.61 8.42
N VAL A 114 21.00 15.60 7.74
CA VAL A 114 19.62 15.54 7.33
C VAL A 114 18.82 14.72 8.35
N THR A 115 17.71 15.27 8.80
CA THR A 115 16.71 14.57 9.62
C THR A 115 15.42 14.43 8.80
N LEU A 116 15.00 13.21 8.58
CA LEU A 116 13.69 12.87 8.01
C LEU A 116 12.87 12.21 9.12
N ASP A 117 11.84 12.91 9.58
CA ASP A 117 11.04 12.50 10.74
C ASP A 117 9.69 11.95 10.28
N VAL A 118 9.46 10.66 10.52
CA VAL A 118 8.19 9.97 10.25
C VAL A 118 7.76 9.26 11.51
N GLN A 119 6.75 9.81 12.17
CA GLN A 119 6.26 9.34 13.46
C GLN A 119 4.87 8.70 13.35
N PRO A 120 4.49 7.78 14.27
CA PRO A 120 3.12 7.32 14.40
C PRO A 120 2.18 8.49 14.81
N PRO A 121 0.86 8.44 14.48
CA PRO A 121 0.21 7.31 13.81
C PRO A 121 0.54 7.24 12.32
N TYR A 122 0.93 6.04 11.86
CA TYR A 122 1.17 5.80 10.43
C TYR A 122 -0.18 5.66 9.72
N ALA A 123 -0.58 6.70 9.01
CA ALA A 123 -1.87 6.71 8.33
C ALA A 123 -1.76 7.42 6.97
N GLY A 124 -1.61 6.64 5.91
CA GLY A 124 -1.46 7.17 4.56
C GLY A 124 -2.57 8.13 4.13
N SER A 125 -3.82 7.87 4.55
CA SER A 125 -4.94 8.75 4.23
C SER A 125 -4.88 10.09 4.97
N LEU A 126 -4.46 10.09 6.24
CA LEU A 126 -4.28 11.32 7.00
C LEU A 126 -3.06 12.10 6.54
N GLY A 127 -1.98 11.40 6.13
CA GLY A 127 -0.79 12.02 5.60
C GLY A 127 -1.04 12.87 4.36
N ALA A 128 -1.94 12.46 3.46
CA ALA A 128 -2.34 13.24 2.30
C ALA A 128 -3.00 14.58 2.72
N LEU A 129 -3.86 14.56 3.75
CA LEU A 129 -4.48 15.77 4.28
C LEU A 129 -3.44 16.71 4.92
N GLU A 130 -2.47 16.19 5.66
CA GLU A 130 -1.39 16.98 6.27
C GLU A 130 -0.46 17.58 5.20
N LEU A 131 -0.22 16.86 4.09
CA LEU A 131 0.48 17.41 2.92
C LEU A 131 -0.29 18.60 2.31
N ILE A 132 -1.62 18.49 2.21
CA ILE A 132 -2.50 19.58 1.74
C ILE A 132 -2.46 20.77 2.72
N LYS A 133 -2.44 20.54 4.02
CA LYS A 133 -2.29 21.61 5.03
C LYS A 133 -0.93 22.30 4.93
N GLY A 134 0.11 21.60 4.54
CA GLY A 134 1.49 22.07 4.49
C GLY A 134 2.32 21.72 5.73
N ASP A 135 1.77 20.89 6.62
CA ASP A 135 2.44 20.45 7.85
C ASP A 135 3.49 19.37 7.59
N LEU A 136 3.33 18.63 6.48
CA LEU A 136 4.28 17.63 6.04
C LEU A 136 4.93 18.01 4.71
N GLN A 137 6.19 17.68 4.56
CA GLN A 137 6.95 17.88 3.33
C GLN A 137 6.88 16.69 2.38
N PHE A 138 6.62 15.48 2.89
CA PHE A 138 6.45 14.29 2.05
C PHE A 138 5.51 13.26 2.69
N VAL A 139 4.90 12.43 1.87
CA VAL A 139 4.01 11.35 2.31
C VAL A 139 4.24 10.11 1.44
N MET A 140 4.48 8.96 2.07
CA MET A 140 4.60 7.67 1.41
C MET A 140 3.33 6.86 1.61
N VAL A 141 2.68 6.49 0.52
CA VAL A 141 1.42 5.75 0.54
C VAL A 141 1.48 4.51 -0.32
N SER A 142 0.75 3.48 0.07
CA SER A 142 0.70 2.18 -0.60
C SER A 142 -0.36 2.09 -1.72
N ARG A 143 -0.71 3.20 -2.30
CA ARG A 143 -1.63 3.38 -3.43
C ARG A 143 -1.47 4.78 -4.01
N GLU A 144 -2.10 5.05 -5.12
CA GLU A 144 -2.25 6.43 -5.60
C GLU A 144 -3.02 7.29 -4.59
N LEU A 145 -2.76 8.59 -4.59
CA LEU A 145 -3.61 9.54 -3.88
C LEU A 145 -5.04 9.45 -4.42
N LYS A 146 -6.01 9.61 -3.54
CA LYS A 146 -7.43 9.65 -3.95
C LYS A 146 -7.69 10.85 -4.85
N PRO A 147 -8.62 10.76 -5.79
CA PRO A 147 -9.05 11.92 -6.58
C PRO A 147 -9.39 13.15 -5.72
N THR A 148 -10.02 12.92 -4.55
CA THR A 148 -10.33 13.99 -3.58
C THR A 148 -9.08 14.61 -2.95
N ASP A 149 -8.02 13.82 -2.71
CA ASP A 149 -6.75 14.34 -2.20
C ASP A 149 -6.06 15.21 -3.26
N VAL A 150 -6.07 14.73 -4.52
CA VAL A 150 -5.49 15.47 -5.66
C VAL A 150 -6.25 16.76 -5.91
N SER A 151 -7.58 16.73 -5.96
CA SER A 151 -8.41 17.93 -6.17
C SER A 151 -8.32 18.91 -5.01
N GLY A 152 -8.28 18.43 -3.77
CA GLY A 152 -8.06 19.28 -2.58
C GLY A 152 -6.70 19.95 -2.58
N PHE A 153 -5.65 19.23 -2.97
CA PHE A 153 -4.31 19.80 -3.13
C PHE A 153 -4.29 20.86 -4.26
N ALA A 154 -4.87 20.53 -5.41
CA ALA A 154 -4.93 21.44 -6.56
C ALA A 154 -5.75 22.70 -6.25
N ALA A 155 -6.83 22.60 -5.49
CA ALA A 155 -7.61 23.74 -5.03
C ALA A 155 -6.79 24.69 -4.16
N LYS A 156 -5.86 24.17 -3.35
CA LYS A 156 -5.01 25.00 -2.49
C LYS A 156 -3.81 25.60 -3.21
N PHE A 157 -3.11 24.81 -4.03
CA PHE A 157 -1.82 25.17 -4.58
C PHE A 157 -1.88 25.58 -6.06
N GLY A 158 -2.99 25.30 -6.76
CA GLY A 158 -3.16 25.60 -8.18
C GLY A 158 -2.56 24.56 -9.13
N TYR A 159 -2.07 23.43 -8.61
CA TYR A 159 -1.49 22.33 -9.39
C TYR A 159 -1.62 21.00 -8.61
N ALA A 160 -1.49 19.88 -9.30
CA ALA A 160 -1.54 18.55 -8.69
C ALA A 160 -0.28 18.27 -7.83
N PRO A 161 -0.37 17.45 -6.77
CA PRO A 161 0.80 17.04 -6.02
C PRO A 161 1.76 16.22 -6.90
N PHE A 162 3.05 16.33 -6.63
CA PHE A 162 4.03 15.41 -7.20
C PHE A 162 3.80 14.01 -6.61
N SER A 163 3.79 13.00 -7.46
CA SER A 163 3.61 11.62 -7.07
C SER A 163 4.50 10.71 -7.93
N ALA A 164 5.36 9.93 -7.32
CA ALA A 164 6.28 9.03 -8.00
C ALA A 164 6.22 7.63 -7.41
N PRO A 165 6.08 6.57 -8.21
CA PRO A 165 6.26 5.20 -7.76
C PRO A 165 7.67 4.97 -7.21
N ILE A 166 7.78 4.32 -6.05
CA ILE A 166 9.06 4.06 -5.36
C ILE A 166 9.28 2.58 -5.03
N SER A 167 8.22 1.77 -5.04
CA SER A 167 8.28 0.33 -4.83
C SER A 167 7.06 -0.33 -5.45
N GLY A 168 7.17 -1.59 -5.83
CA GLY A 168 6.04 -2.47 -6.08
C GLY A 168 5.28 -2.82 -4.80
N GLY A 169 4.19 -3.55 -4.97
CA GLY A 169 3.48 -4.22 -3.87
C GLY A 169 4.12 -5.54 -3.52
N THR A 170 3.29 -6.56 -3.27
CA THR A 170 3.75 -7.93 -3.05
C THR A 170 3.13 -8.89 -4.05
N PHE A 171 3.76 -10.01 -4.24
CA PHE A 171 3.22 -11.13 -5.00
C PHE A 171 3.01 -12.32 -4.06
N ARG A 172 1.75 -12.68 -3.84
CA ARG A 172 1.34 -13.78 -2.94
C ARG A 172 1.91 -13.70 -1.52
N HIS A 173 2.03 -12.50 -0.98
CA HIS A 173 2.45 -12.32 0.40
C HIS A 173 1.26 -12.04 1.32
N PHE A 174 0.99 -12.96 2.24
CA PHE A 174 -0.16 -12.89 3.13
C PHE A 174 -0.14 -11.65 4.04
N GLY A 175 -1.25 -10.90 4.03
CA GLY A 175 -1.44 -9.75 4.92
C GLY A 175 -0.82 -8.44 4.44
N PHE A 176 -0.19 -8.43 3.25
CA PHE A 176 0.47 -7.25 2.70
C PHE A 176 -0.16 -6.78 1.38
N LEU A 177 0.53 -5.89 0.70
CA LEU A 177 0.06 -5.15 -0.46
C LEU A 177 0.12 -6.02 -1.74
N ASP A 178 -0.82 -6.94 -1.88
CA ASP A 178 -0.90 -7.84 -3.04
C ASP A 178 -1.46 -7.15 -4.29
N ALA A 179 -1.17 -7.75 -5.45
CA ALA A 179 -1.99 -7.53 -6.64
C ALA A 179 -3.40 -8.11 -6.42
N MET A 180 -4.41 -7.45 -6.98
CA MET A 180 -5.82 -7.83 -6.82
C MET A 180 -6.28 -8.64 -8.03
N GLY A 181 -7.02 -9.74 -7.78
CA GLY A 181 -7.59 -10.57 -8.82
C GLY A 181 -9.11 -10.65 -8.75
N PHE A 182 -9.76 -10.77 -9.91
CA PHE A 182 -11.15 -11.18 -10.02
C PHE A 182 -11.22 -12.68 -10.23
N VAL A 183 -12.15 -13.32 -9.54
CA VAL A 183 -12.28 -14.77 -9.53
C VAL A 183 -13.70 -15.21 -9.81
N VAL A 184 -13.83 -16.33 -10.49
CA VAL A 184 -15.09 -17.04 -10.76
C VAL A 184 -14.97 -18.52 -10.44
N HIS A 185 -16.08 -19.23 -10.39
CA HIS A 185 -16.09 -20.68 -10.26
C HIS A 185 -15.29 -21.33 -11.42
N PRO A 186 -14.57 -22.44 -11.20
CA PRO A 186 -13.75 -23.10 -12.25
C PRO A 186 -14.51 -23.44 -13.52
N ASP A 187 -15.81 -23.81 -13.42
CA ASP A 187 -16.66 -24.14 -14.57
C ASP A 187 -17.12 -22.91 -15.38
N ASN A 188 -16.95 -21.70 -14.86
CA ASN A 188 -17.38 -20.49 -15.56
C ASN A 188 -16.50 -20.29 -16.81
N PRO A 189 -17.07 -20.18 -18.04
CA PRO A 189 -16.27 -20.08 -19.25
C PRO A 189 -15.66 -18.70 -19.48
N LEU A 190 -16.01 -17.66 -18.72
CA LEU A 190 -15.44 -16.32 -18.86
C LEU A 190 -13.92 -16.38 -18.66
N LYS A 191 -13.15 -15.67 -19.49
CA LYS A 191 -11.69 -15.64 -19.41
C LYS A 191 -11.14 -14.32 -18.89
N GLN A 192 -11.82 -13.23 -19.13
CA GLN A 192 -11.34 -11.88 -18.86
C GLN A 192 -12.46 -10.91 -18.53
N LEU A 193 -12.11 -9.80 -17.89
CA LEU A 193 -12.97 -8.64 -17.70
C LEU A 193 -12.19 -7.35 -18.07
N THR A 194 -12.93 -6.36 -18.56
CA THR A 194 -12.43 -4.99 -18.68
C THR A 194 -12.86 -4.17 -17.45
N PHE A 195 -12.20 -3.05 -17.18
CA PHE A 195 -12.66 -2.14 -16.12
C PHE A 195 -14.05 -1.57 -16.40
N ASP A 196 -14.42 -1.40 -17.67
CA ASP A 196 -15.79 -0.98 -18.03
C ASP A 196 -16.84 -2.05 -17.63
N GLN A 197 -16.52 -3.33 -17.82
CA GLN A 197 -17.38 -4.43 -17.36
C GLN A 197 -17.38 -4.54 -15.83
N VAL A 198 -16.24 -4.33 -15.17
CA VAL A 198 -16.17 -4.30 -13.70
C VAL A 198 -17.04 -3.16 -13.14
N ASP A 199 -16.95 -1.96 -13.71
CA ASP A 199 -17.83 -0.83 -13.35
C ASP A 199 -19.30 -1.16 -13.58
N ALA A 200 -19.66 -1.74 -14.73
CA ALA A 200 -21.02 -2.14 -15.07
C ALA A 200 -21.59 -3.21 -14.13
N ILE A 201 -20.75 -4.09 -13.57
CA ILE A 201 -21.18 -5.17 -12.65
C ILE A 201 -21.25 -4.69 -11.21
N TYR A 202 -20.26 -3.93 -10.75
CA TYR A 202 -20.05 -3.63 -9.33
C TYR A 202 -20.54 -2.24 -8.91
N SER A 203 -20.64 -1.29 -9.85
CA SER A 203 -20.94 0.11 -9.54
C SER A 203 -22.44 0.41 -9.64
N SER A 204 -22.89 1.38 -8.84
CA SER A 204 -24.19 2.04 -8.99
C SER A 204 -24.10 3.34 -9.81
N THR A 205 -22.89 3.87 -10.01
CA THR A 205 -22.66 5.16 -10.69
C THR A 205 -22.32 5.03 -12.16
N HIS A 206 -21.77 3.91 -12.58
CA HIS A 206 -21.41 3.61 -13.97
C HIS A 206 -20.60 4.74 -14.66
N HIS A 207 -19.60 5.27 -13.99
CA HIS A 207 -18.81 6.40 -14.51
C HIS A 207 -18.04 6.09 -15.80
N ARG A 208 -17.86 4.80 -16.12
CA ARG A 208 -17.25 4.37 -17.40
C ARG A 208 -18.27 4.29 -18.56
N GLY A 209 -19.53 4.69 -18.33
CA GLY A 209 -20.55 4.85 -19.37
C GLY A 209 -21.31 3.58 -19.74
N GLY A 210 -21.02 2.43 -19.10
CA GLY A 210 -21.72 1.18 -19.32
C GLY A 210 -23.13 1.15 -18.68
N LYS A 211 -23.99 0.22 -19.16
CA LYS A 211 -25.23 -0.13 -18.48
C LYS A 211 -24.94 -1.24 -17.48
N ALA A 212 -25.79 -1.33 -16.44
CA ALA A 212 -25.67 -2.39 -15.44
C ALA A 212 -25.66 -3.79 -16.09
N ILE A 213 -24.69 -4.58 -15.70
CA ILE A 213 -24.55 -6.00 -16.08
C ILE A 213 -24.92 -6.83 -14.85
N THR A 214 -25.95 -7.68 -15.00
CA THR A 214 -26.51 -8.50 -13.91
C THR A 214 -26.56 -9.98 -14.24
N THR A 215 -26.39 -10.34 -15.53
CA THR A 215 -26.38 -11.74 -15.99
C THR A 215 -25.10 -12.07 -16.76
N TRP A 216 -24.74 -13.33 -16.74
CA TRP A 216 -23.58 -13.84 -17.47
C TRP A 216 -23.74 -13.71 -18.99
N GLY A 217 -24.98 -13.78 -19.50
CA GLY A 217 -25.23 -13.58 -20.94
C GLY A 217 -24.91 -12.18 -21.42
N GLN A 218 -25.03 -11.15 -20.58
CA GLN A 218 -24.63 -9.79 -20.92
C GLN A 218 -23.09 -9.65 -21.08
N LEU A 219 -22.33 -10.61 -20.57
CA LEU A 219 -20.89 -10.75 -20.80
C LEU A 219 -20.57 -11.65 -22.00
N GLY A 220 -21.58 -12.04 -22.80
CA GLY A 220 -21.40 -12.86 -24.00
C GLY A 220 -21.41 -14.37 -23.75
N LEU A 221 -21.73 -14.82 -22.53
CA LEU A 221 -21.87 -16.25 -22.29
C LEU A 221 -23.22 -16.76 -22.81
N THR A 222 -23.20 -17.97 -23.37
CA THR A 222 -24.37 -18.60 -24.04
C THR A 222 -24.78 -19.89 -23.35
N GLY A 223 -25.85 -20.54 -23.87
CA GLY A 223 -26.34 -21.81 -23.35
C GLY A 223 -26.85 -21.67 -21.92
N GLU A 224 -26.44 -22.57 -21.05
CA GLU A 224 -26.88 -22.60 -19.65
C GLU A 224 -26.51 -21.33 -18.83
N TRP A 225 -25.60 -20.48 -19.32
CA TRP A 225 -25.13 -19.27 -18.67
C TRP A 225 -25.93 -18.02 -19.07
N ALA A 226 -26.63 -18.05 -20.19
CA ALA A 226 -27.20 -16.86 -20.82
C ALA A 226 -28.10 -16.04 -19.86
N ASP A 227 -28.98 -16.72 -19.13
CA ASP A 227 -29.96 -16.07 -18.24
C ASP A 227 -29.58 -16.13 -16.76
N LYS A 228 -28.37 -16.64 -16.43
CA LYS A 228 -27.96 -16.79 -15.03
C LYS A 228 -27.51 -15.46 -14.45
N PRO A 229 -28.00 -15.13 -13.24
CA PRO A 229 -27.55 -13.92 -12.54
C PRO A 229 -26.08 -14.03 -12.16
N ILE A 230 -25.41 -12.89 -12.05
CA ILE A 230 -24.07 -12.79 -11.46
C ILE A 230 -24.24 -12.55 -9.96
N HIS A 231 -23.83 -13.49 -9.12
CA HIS A 231 -23.80 -13.32 -7.68
C HIS A 231 -22.50 -12.64 -7.28
N VAL A 232 -22.59 -11.35 -6.98
CA VAL A 232 -21.43 -10.49 -6.79
C VAL A 232 -20.96 -10.53 -5.34
N TRP A 233 -19.66 -10.76 -5.14
CA TRP A 233 -19.01 -10.77 -3.83
C TRP A 233 -17.95 -9.69 -3.75
N GLY A 234 -17.82 -9.05 -2.58
CA GLY A 234 -16.84 -8.01 -2.34
C GLY A 234 -16.56 -7.79 -0.85
N VAL A 235 -15.56 -6.98 -0.56
CA VAL A 235 -15.25 -6.56 0.81
C VAL A 235 -16.03 -5.29 1.12
N LYS A 236 -16.54 -5.17 2.35
CA LYS A 236 -17.24 -3.97 2.82
C LYS A 236 -16.43 -2.70 2.57
N PRO A 237 -17.09 -1.59 2.23
CA PRO A 237 -16.47 -0.26 2.19
C PRO A 237 -15.63 0.01 3.46
N TRP A 238 -14.59 0.84 3.31
CA TRP A 238 -13.57 1.19 4.32
C TRP A 238 -12.42 0.18 4.47
N ASN A 239 -12.37 -0.83 3.64
CA ASN A 239 -11.23 -1.73 3.53
C ASN A 239 -10.28 -1.23 2.43
N GLY A 240 -8.96 -1.33 2.64
CA GLY A 240 -7.96 -0.89 1.67
C GLY A 240 -8.00 -1.65 0.33
N PHE A 241 -8.51 -2.88 0.31
CA PHE A 241 -8.69 -3.65 -0.92
C PHE A 241 -9.86 -3.12 -1.75
N GLU A 242 -11.01 -2.85 -1.10
CA GLU A 242 -12.16 -2.30 -1.80
C GLU A 242 -11.90 -0.91 -2.34
N GLU A 243 -11.23 -0.04 -1.56
CA GLU A 243 -10.90 1.30 -2.00
C GLU A 243 -9.96 1.29 -3.21
N PHE A 244 -9.01 0.34 -3.25
CA PHE A 244 -8.13 0.19 -4.41
C PHE A 244 -8.91 -0.22 -5.68
N ILE A 245 -9.82 -1.20 -5.59
CA ILE A 245 -10.67 -1.59 -6.72
C ILE A 245 -11.59 -0.44 -7.13
N ARG A 246 -12.20 0.23 -6.16
CA ARG A 246 -13.08 1.39 -6.42
C ARG A 246 -12.34 2.48 -7.17
N GLN A 247 -11.14 2.83 -6.71
CA GLN A 247 -10.32 3.87 -7.32
C GLN A 247 -9.88 3.49 -8.74
N ARG A 248 -9.45 2.25 -8.95
CA ARG A 248 -8.90 1.79 -10.22
C ARG A 248 -9.96 1.46 -11.27
N ALA A 249 -11.02 0.79 -10.89
CA ALA A 249 -12.00 0.23 -11.82
C ALA A 249 -13.32 0.99 -11.87
N LEU A 250 -13.79 1.58 -10.75
CA LEU A 250 -15.10 2.24 -10.71
C LEU A 250 -15.02 3.76 -10.82
N SER A 251 -13.89 4.38 -10.46
CA SER A 251 -13.72 5.85 -10.52
C SER A 251 -13.11 6.28 -11.84
N VAL A 252 -13.48 7.49 -12.31
CA VAL A 252 -12.96 8.09 -13.54
C VAL A 252 -12.67 9.57 -13.31
N GLY A 253 -11.42 9.99 -13.46
CA GLY A 253 -11.01 11.36 -13.16
C GLY A 253 -11.27 11.69 -11.69
N ASP A 254 -11.98 12.78 -11.45
CA ASP A 254 -12.41 13.24 -10.12
C ASP A 254 -13.72 12.61 -9.62
N LYS A 255 -14.38 11.80 -10.47
CA LYS A 255 -15.63 11.13 -10.15
C LYS A 255 -15.36 9.82 -9.42
N ARG A 256 -15.70 9.77 -8.14
CA ARG A 256 -15.58 8.57 -7.32
C ARG A 256 -16.72 7.60 -7.64
N GLY A 257 -16.38 6.36 -7.97
CA GLY A 257 -17.36 5.30 -8.17
C GLY A 257 -17.98 4.85 -6.85
N GLU A 258 -19.26 4.45 -6.88
CA GLU A 258 -19.97 3.94 -5.72
C GLU A 258 -20.44 2.49 -5.96
N TRP A 259 -20.29 1.67 -4.93
CA TRP A 259 -20.72 0.27 -4.97
C TRP A 259 -22.23 0.16 -5.06
N ARG A 260 -22.73 -0.82 -5.81
CA ARG A 260 -24.13 -1.18 -5.73
C ARG A 260 -24.44 -1.82 -4.37
N THR A 261 -25.69 -1.76 -3.94
CA THR A 261 -26.10 -2.14 -2.58
C THR A 261 -26.38 -3.62 -2.38
N ASP A 262 -26.55 -4.37 -3.47
CA ASP A 262 -26.90 -5.80 -3.49
C ASP A 262 -25.67 -6.73 -3.68
N ILE A 263 -24.46 -6.23 -3.40
CA ILE A 263 -23.26 -7.04 -3.32
C ILE A 263 -23.26 -7.85 -2.02
N ASN A 264 -22.84 -9.10 -2.08
CA ASN A 264 -22.56 -9.93 -0.91
C ASN A 264 -21.26 -9.45 -0.26
N PHE A 265 -21.36 -8.47 0.63
CA PHE A 265 -20.21 -7.90 1.31
C PHE A 265 -19.75 -8.75 2.47
N THR A 266 -18.46 -9.02 2.54
CA THR A 266 -17.78 -9.66 3.66
C THR A 266 -16.95 -8.66 4.46
N GLU A 267 -16.74 -8.92 5.75
CA GLU A 267 -15.90 -8.04 6.61
C GLU A 267 -14.42 -8.06 6.19
N THR A 268 -13.97 -9.19 5.68
CA THR A 268 -12.57 -9.42 5.28
C THR A 268 -12.53 -10.10 3.91
N VAL A 269 -11.36 -10.21 3.31
CA VAL A 269 -11.17 -10.87 2.00
C VAL A 269 -11.24 -12.41 2.07
N PHE A 270 -11.10 -13.01 3.26
CA PHE A 270 -10.98 -14.46 3.43
C PHE A 270 -12.18 -15.27 2.92
N PRO A 271 -13.44 -14.86 3.15
CA PRO A 271 -14.60 -15.65 2.74
C PRO A 271 -14.86 -15.61 1.24
N ILE A 272 -14.27 -14.69 0.46
CA ILE A 272 -14.64 -14.47 -0.94
C ILE A 272 -14.28 -15.66 -1.81
N SER A 273 -13.03 -16.15 -1.74
CA SER A 273 -12.59 -17.29 -2.56
C SER A 273 -13.40 -18.57 -2.27
N PRO A 274 -13.62 -18.98 -1.00
CA PRO A 274 -14.50 -20.10 -0.68
C PRO A 274 -15.97 -19.91 -1.16
N ALA A 275 -16.51 -18.71 -1.03
CA ALA A 275 -17.87 -18.42 -1.48
C ALA A 275 -18.02 -18.56 -3.02
N VAL A 276 -17.03 -18.04 -3.76
CA VAL A 276 -16.99 -18.18 -5.23
C VAL A 276 -16.79 -19.64 -5.65
N ALA A 277 -15.99 -20.40 -4.92
CA ALA A 277 -15.81 -21.84 -5.19
C ALA A 277 -17.08 -22.67 -4.94
N ALA A 278 -17.93 -22.23 -4.02
CA ALA A 278 -19.19 -22.91 -3.68
C ALA A 278 -20.37 -22.49 -4.55
N ASP A 279 -20.28 -21.40 -5.30
CA ASP A 279 -21.35 -20.84 -6.10
C ASP A 279 -20.92 -20.69 -7.57
N ARG A 280 -21.49 -21.52 -8.41
CA ARG A 280 -21.18 -21.59 -9.84
C ARG A 280 -21.37 -20.27 -10.60
N TYR A 281 -22.25 -19.40 -10.09
CA TYR A 281 -22.59 -18.11 -10.70
C TYR A 281 -21.96 -16.92 -9.99
N ALA A 282 -21.07 -17.17 -9.05
CA ALA A 282 -20.41 -16.10 -8.30
C ALA A 282 -19.26 -15.45 -9.09
N LEU A 283 -19.08 -14.16 -8.82
CA LEU A 283 -17.94 -13.33 -9.18
C LEU A 283 -17.46 -12.60 -7.94
N GLY A 284 -16.17 -12.68 -7.63
CA GLY A 284 -15.57 -11.98 -6.49
C GLY A 284 -14.22 -11.37 -6.82
N TYR A 285 -13.68 -10.57 -5.89
CA TYR A 285 -12.32 -10.06 -5.99
C TYR A 285 -11.59 -10.18 -4.65
N ALA A 286 -10.31 -10.46 -4.70
CA ALA A 286 -9.44 -10.50 -3.53
C ALA A 286 -7.98 -10.21 -3.89
N GLY A 287 -7.14 -9.91 -2.90
CA GLY A 287 -5.69 -9.92 -3.06
C GLY A 287 -5.20 -11.34 -3.40
N LEU A 288 -4.19 -11.44 -4.25
CA LEU A 288 -3.72 -12.72 -4.77
C LEU A 288 -3.34 -13.72 -3.67
N ALA A 289 -2.80 -13.23 -2.54
CA ALA A 289 -2.46 -14.05 -1.39
C ALA A 289 -3.69 -14.72 -0.73
N TYR A 290 -4.90 -14.22 -0.98
CA TYR A 290 -6.16 -14.70 -0.41
C TYR A 290 -6.98 -15.52 -1.40
N ILE A 291 -6.49 -15.74 -2.61
CA ILE A 291 -7.18 -16.51 -3.64
C ILE A 291 -6.74 -17.97 -3.55
N GLY A 292 -7.70 -18.87 -3.36
CA GLY A 292 -7.48 -20.32 -3.35
C GLY A 292 -7.35 -20.90 -4.75
N ASP A 293 -6.86 -22.15 -4.84
CA ASP A 293 -6.70 -22.87 -6.11
C ASP A 293 -8.01 -23.46 -6.63
N ASN A 294 -9.07 -23.38 -5.84
CA ASN A 294 -10.41 -23.88 -6.15
C ASN A 294 -11.29 -22.86 -6.91
N VAL A 295 -10.72 -21.76 -7.35
CA VAL A 295 -11.38 -20.74 -8.18
C VAL A 295 -10.53 -20.42 -9.39
N LYS A 296 -11.15 -19.85 -10.41
CA LYS A 296 -10.47 -19.41 -11.63
C LYS A 296 -10.23 -17.90 -11.61
N LEU A 297 -8.98 -17.48 -11.79
CA LEU A 297 -8.59 -16.10 -12.02
C LEU A 297 -9.02 -15.66 -13.43
N LEU A 298 -9.47 -14.40 -13.53
CA LEU A 298 -9.74 -13.73 -14.80
C LEU A 298 -8.59 -12.79 -15.17
N ASP A 299 -8.26 -12.74 -16.44
CA ASP A 299 -7.37 -11.72 -16.99
C ASP A 299 -8.08 -10.37 -16.97
N ILE A 300 -7.33 -9.27 -16.81
CA ILE A 300 -7.89 -7.93 -16.71
C ILE A 300 -7.34 -7.02 -17.80
N ALA A 301 -8.24 -6.36 -18.52
CA ALA A 301 -7.91 -5.24 -19.40
C ALA A 301 -8.31 -3.91 -18.72
N ALA A 302 -7.41 -2.93 -18.74
CA ALA A 302 -7.70 -1.60 -18.18
C ALA A 302 -8.79 -0.85 -18.97
N ASP A 303 -8.87 -1.12 -20.27
CA ASP A 303 -9.89 -0.60 -21.19
C ASP A 303 -10.29 -1.67 -22.22
N ALA A 304 -11.37 -1.41 -22.94
CA ALA A 304 -11.92 -2.36 -23.91
C ALA A 304 -11.03 -2.58 -25.16
N SER A 305 -10.11 -1.67 -25.44
CA SER A 305 -9.21 -1.70 -26.60
C SER A 305 -7.84 -2.31 -26.28
N GLY A 306 -7.49 -2.34 -25.00
CA GLY A 306 -6.21 -2.86 -24.52
C GLY A 306 -6.20 -4.38 -24.37
N PRO A 307 -5.01 -4.98 -24.26
CA PRO A 307 -4.87 -6.39 -24.01
C PRO A 307 -5.35 -6.76 -22.60
N ALA A 308 -5.99 -7.89 -22.46
CA ALA A 308 -6.19 -8.50 -21.15
C ALA A 308 -4.87 -9.10 -20.65
N VAL A 309 -4.50 -8.76 -19.43
CA VAL A 309 -3.23 -9.14 -18.82
C VAL A 309 -3.50 -10.16 -17.72
N PRO A 310 -2.82 -11.32 -17.72
CA PRO A 310 -2.97 -12.33 -16.68
C PRO A 310 -2.31 -11.88 -15.36
N LEU A 311 -2.91 -12.28 -14.25
CA LEU A 311 -2.32 -12.08 -12.94
C LEU A 311 -1.23 -13.13 -12.68
N ASN A 312 0.00 -12.79 -13.03
CA ASN A 312 1.18 -13.61 -12.77
C ASN A 312 2.36 -12.76 -12.27
N TYR A 313 3.43 -13.42 -11.82
CA TYR A 313 4.59 -12.76 -11.25
C TYR A 313 5.25 -11.77 -12.22
N ASP A 314 5.45 -12.15 -13.46
CA ASP A 314 6.14 -11.33 -14.46
C ASP A 314 5.36 -10.04 -14.78
N GLU A 315 4.05 -10.15 -14.93
CA GLU A 315 3.19 -8.98 -15.18
C GLU A 315 3.12 -8.04 -13.97
N VAL A 316 3.19 -8.58 -12.75
CA VAL A 316 3.16 -7.78 -11.51
C VAL A 316 4.48 -7.06 -11.27
N ILE A 317 5.63 -7.71 -11.43
CA ILE A 317 6.94 -7.06 -11.17
C ILE A 317 7.24 -5.95 -12.18
N HIS A 318 6.69 -6.02 -13.39
CA HIS A 318 6.82 -4.97 -14.40
C HIS A 318 5.68 -3.94 -14.35
N ALA A 319 4.77 -4.05 -13.39
CA ALA A 319 3.57 -3.22 -13.25
C ALA A 319 2.68 -3.18 -14.53
N ARG A 320 2.68 -4.25 -15.32
CA ARG A 320 1.83 -4.37 -16.50
C ARG A 320 0.42 -4.85 -16.17
N TYR A 321 0.26 -5.63 -15.09
CA TYR A 321 -1.06 -6.06 -14.63
C TYR A 321 -1.83 -4.85 -14.08
N PRO A 322 -3.06 -4.55 -14.57
CA PRO A 322 -3.75 -3.29 -14.24
C PRO A 322 -4.12 -3.11 -12.76
N LEU A 323 -4.23 -4.20 -12.02
CA LEU A 323 -4.54 -4.20 -10.58
C LEU A 323 -3.32 -4.59 -9.72
N CYS A 324 -2.10 -4.38 -10.21
CA CYS A 324 -0.92 -4.41 -9.35
C CYS A 324 -0.87 -3.14 -8.49
N ARG A 325 -0.42 -3.29 -7.26
CA ARG A 325 -0.29 -2.19 -6.31
C ARG A 325 1.14 -1.67 -6.33
N LEU A 326 1.28 -0.36 -6.16
CA LEU A 326 2.55 0.33 -6.07
C LEU A 326 2.59 1.19 -4.80
N VAL A 327 3.79 1.51 -4.37
CA VAL A 327 4.05 2.47 -3.30
C VAL A 327 4.48 3.78 -3.93
N PHE A 328 3.96 4.88 -3.43
CA PHE A 328 4.21 6.21 -3.97
C PHE A 328 4.84 7.14 -2.94
N PHE A 329 5.80 7.92 -3.41
CA PHE A 329 6.31 9.11 -2.73
C PHE A 329 5.55 10.33 -3.24
N ASN A 330 4.92 11.07 -2.33
CA ASN A 330 4.13 12.26 -2.66
C ASN A 330 4.69 13.48 -1.94
N THR A 331 4.75 14.61 -2.64
CA THR A 331 5.24 15.87 -2.08
C THR A 331 4.69 17.08 -2.84
N ASN A 332 4.91 18.26 -2.29
CA ASN A 332 4.59 19.51 -2.95
C ASN A 332 5.76 19.96 -3.85
N LYS A 333 5.67 19.68 -5.14
CA LYS A 333 6.60 20.18 -6.18
C LYS A 333 5.82 21.06 -7.14
N LYS A 334 6.15 22.35 -7.18
CA LYS A 334 5.54 23.28 -8.14
C LYS A 334 6.04 22.93 -9.56
N PRO A 335 5.14 22.83 -10.56
CA PRO A 335 5.55 22.62 -11.94
C PRO A 335 6.58 23.64 -12.44
N GLY A 336 7.59 23.19 -13.18
CA GLY A 336 8.67 24.05 -13.66
C GLY A 336 9.68 24.49 -12.59
N GLN A 337 9.54 23.99 -11.35
CA GLN A 337 10.51 24.27 -10.29
C GLN A 337 11.18 22.96 -9.85
N PRO A 338 12.45 23.00 -9.43
CA PRO A 338 13.10 21.85 -8.84
C PRO A 338 12.42 21.50 -7.52
N LEU A 339 12.45 20.21 -7.17
CA LEU A 339 12.10 19.75 -5.84
C LEU A 339 13.18 20.23 -4.85
N ASP A 340 12.81 20.37 -3.56
CA ASP A 340 13.78 20.61 -2.49
C ASP A 340 14.97 19.65 -2.63
N PRO A 341 16.23 20.15 -2.53
CA PRO A 341 17.42 19.35 -2.79
C PRO A 341 17.53 18.09 -1.92
N VAL A 342 17.10 18.15 -0.66
CA VAL A 342 17.11 16.99 0.25
C VAL A 342 16.08 15.95 -0.17
N LEU A 343 14.85 16.36 -0.47
CA LEU A 343 13.79 15.47 -0.90
C LEU A 343 14.08 14.87 -2.28
N ALA A 344 14.65 15.65 -3.20
CA ALA A 344 15.09 15.16 -4.49
C ALA A 344 16.18 14.10 -4.36
N GLU A 345 17.14 14.33 -3.48
CA GLU A 345 18.24 13.40 -3.26
C GLU A 345 17.79 12.13 -2.52
N PHE A 346 16.88 12.28 -1.53
CA PHE A 346 16.28 11.14 -0.87
C PHE A 346 15.49 10.26 -1.85
N LEU A 347 14.72 10.87 -2.74
CA LEU A 347 13.99 10.12 -3.79
C LEU A 347 14.95 9.47 -4.79
N LYS A 348 16.04 10.13 -5.20
CA LYS A 348 17.08 9.52 -6.04
C LYS A 348 17.74 8.32 -5.36
N PHE A 349 18.00 8.42 -4.05
CA PHE A 349 18.52 7.31 -3.26
C PHE A 349 17.54 6.13 -3.27
N ILE A 350 16.26 6.35 -2.94
CA ILE A 350 15.24 5.29 -2.97
C ILE A 350 15.18 4.61 -4.35
N LEU A 351 15.26 5.39 -5.43
CA LEU A 351 15.18 4.91 -6.82
C LEU A 351 16.52 4.38 -7.38
N SER A 352 17.53 4.24 -6.55
CA SER A 352 18.82 3.66 -6.91
C SER A 352 18.87 2.16 -6.57
N ARG A 353 19.93 1.49 -7.02
CA ARG A 353 20.22 0.10 -6.65
C ARG A 353 20.28 -0.08 -5.14
N GLU A 354 20.93 0.83 -4.43
CA GLU A 354 21.08 0.80 -2.97
C GLU A 354 19.76 0.99 -2.25
N GLY A 355 18.91 1.90 -2.72
CA GLY A 355 17.57 2.10 -2.16
C GLY A 355 16.61 0.94 -2.45
N GLN A 356 16.70 0.34 -3.64
CA GLN A 356 15.92 -0.85 -3.99
C GLN A 356 16.47 -2.12 -3.29
N GLN A 357 17.75 -2.16 -2.94
CA GLN A 357 18.32 -3.21 -2.08
C GLN A 357 17.70 -3.20 -0.69
N VAL A 358 17.40 -2.03 -0.12
CA VAL A 358 16.67 -1.92 1.16
C VAL A 358 15.32 -2.62 1.11
N ILE A 359 14.61 -2.51 -0.03
CA ILE A 359 13.33 -3.21 -0.23
C ILE A 359 13.55 -4.73 -0.24
N LEU A 360 14.57 -5.18 -0.94
CA LEU A 360 14.91 -6.60 -1.03
C LEU A 360 15.31 -7.18 0.32
N ASP A 361 16.06 -6.42 1.12
CA ASP A 361 16.52 -6.82 2.46
C ASP A 361 15.38 -6.87 3.47
N GLU A 362 14.40 -5.97 3.32
CA GLU A 362 13.16 -5.97 4.11
C GLU A 362 12.24 -7.15 3.71
N ALA A 363 12.31 -7.56 2.45
CA ALA A 363 11.75 -8.78 1.86
C ALA A 363 10.22 -8.94 1.95
N ILE A 364 9.48 -7.83 2.00
CA ILE A 364 8.02 -7.79 1.95
C ILE A 364 7.56 -7.29 0.59
N PHE A 365 8.17 -6.20 0.11
CA PHE A 365 7.77 -5.53 -1.13
C PHE A 365 8.66 -5.95 -2.32
N ILE A 366 8.18 -5.68 -3.51
CA ILE A 366 8.90 -5.95 -4.76
C ILE A 366 9.70 -4.72 -5.14
N PRO A 367 11.04 -4.82 -5.29
CA PRO A 367 11.84 -3.74 -5.86
C PRO A 367 11.37 -3.35 -7.27
N LEU A 368 11.44 -2.07 -7.59
CA LEU A 368 11.20 -1.60 -8.96
C LEU A 368 12.20 -2.20 -9.94
N ARG A 369 11.77 -2.40 -11.18
CA ARG A 369 12.67 -2.65 -12.30
C ARG A 369 13.32 -1.33 -12.71
N SER A 370 14.46 -1.42 -13.39
CA SER A 370 15.25 -0.24 -13.80
C SER A 370 14.44 0.74 -14.66
N GLU A 371 13.58 0.23 -15.55
CA GLU A 371 12.69 1.06 -16.37
C GLU A 371 11.71 1.88 -15.52
N GLN A 372 11.12 1.28 -14.48
CA GLN A 372 10.19 1.93 -13.56
C GLN A 372 10.92 2.97 -12.70
N ALA A 373 12.08 2.61 -12.15
CA ALA A 373 12.91 3.52 -11.35
C ALA A 373 13.37 4.73 -12.19
N ASN A 374 13.78 4.50 -13.45
CA ASN A 374 14.18 5.57 -14.36
C ASN A 374 13.00 6.46 -14.75
N ALA A 375 11.81 5.90 -14.99
CA ALA A 375 10.59 6.68 -15.23
C ALA A 375 10.26 7.59 -14.03
N SER A 376 10.35 7.05 -12.80
CA SER A 376 10.14 7.85 -11.57
C SER A 376 11.24 8.92 -11.38
N ARG A 377 12.49 8.62 -11.71
CA ARG A 377 13.60 9.61 -11.68
C ARG A 377 13.39 10.74 -12.68
N ALA A 378 12.85 10.44 -13.86
CA ALA A 378 12.55 11.46 -14.88
C ALA A 378 11.53 12.51 -14.40
N LEU A 379 10.63 12.16 -13.47
CA LEU A 379 9.68 13.09 -12.85
C LEU A 379 10.35 14.16 -11.98
N LEU A 380 11.63 13.95 -11.56
CA LEU A 380 12.38 14.94 -10.78
C LEU A 380 12.83 16.15 -11.62
N ALA A 381 12.84 16.03 -12.92
CA ALA A 381 13.14 17.17 -13.80
C ALA A 381 12.20 18.36 -13.50
N PRO A 382 12.67 19.59 -13.66
CA PRO A 382 11.87 20.80 -13.45
C PRO A 382 10.58 20.83 -14.25
#